data_a4ea3d007384d3d1e83d447a9276ef1a
#
_entry.id   a4ea3d007384d3d1e83d447a9276ef1a
#
_cell.length_a   1.000
_cell.length_b   1.000
_cell.length_c   1.000
_cell.angle_alpha   90.00
_cell.angle_beta   90.00
_cell.angle_gamma   90.00
#
_symmetry.space_group_name_H-M   'P 1'
#
loop_
_entity.id
_entity.type
_entity.pdbx_description
1 polymer ?
#
loop_
_entity_poly.entity_id
_entity_poly.type
_entity_poly.pdbx_seq_one_letter_code
_entity_poly.pdbx_strand_id
1 'polypeptide(L)'
;IETGSLISIKKNVENILIPSEETRLDLYPMDYEEFRWAMGDTATFPLLKQFLDAKVPLGAAHREAMRNLRLYMLVGGMPQAVNEYLDTNNLSKTDAVKREIIELYLDDFRKIDKTGRAAKLFESIPSELNKNSARYQVASVLDDAGRKNLMGVLADMKDSMVVNFAYHANDPNVGFSLHSDEDYYKMFVGDTGLFVTLAFWDKDYTENTIYEKLLSDKLSSDMGYAY
;
A
#
# COMPACT_ATOMS: atom_id res chain seq x y z
N ILE A 1 -12.58 19.88 -13.37
CA ILE A 1 -12.01 18.82 -12.49
C ILE A 1 -10.59 18.64 -12.94
N GLU A 2 -9.64 18.85 -12.05
CA GLU A 2 -8.23 18.59 -12.26
C GLU A 2 -7.86 17.32 -11.50
N THR A 3 -7.12 16.41 -12.14
CA THR A 3 -6.68 15.16 -11.54
C THR A 3 -5.21 14.90 -11.87
N GLY A 4 -4.46 14.30 -10.95
CA GLY A 4 -3.08 13.92 -11.18
C GLY A 4 -2.43 13.29 -9.95
N SER A 5 -1.58 12.28 -10.17
CA SER A 5 -0.88 11.55 -9.12
C SER A 5 0.10 12.42 -8.30
N LEU A 6 0.64 13.48 -8.90
CA LEU A 6 1.61 14.38 -8.26
C LEU A 6 1.03 15.73 -7.82
N ILE A 7 -0.28 15.93 -7.98
CA ILE A 7 -0.96 17.17 -7.60
C ILE A 7 -0.95 17.37 -6.07
N SER A 8 -0.94 16.29 -5.29
CA SER A 8 -0.90 16.33 -3.83
C SER A 8 0.42 16.88 -3.28
N ILE A 9 1.49 16.85 -4.08
CA ILE A 9 2.82 17.29 -3.64
C ILE A 9 2.90 18.82 -3.69
N LYS A 10 3.01 19.45 -2.53
CA LYS A 10 3.05 20.92 -2.38
C LYS A 10 4.01 21.61 -3.33
N LYS A 11 5.19 21.04 -3.53
CA LYS A 11 6.23 21.52 -4.42
C LYS A 11 5.78 21.67 -5.88
N ASN A 12 4.86 20.83 -6.35
CA ASN A 12 4.36 20.87 -7.71
C ASN A 12 3.26 21.92 -7.91
N VAL A 13 2.65 22.38 -6.82
CA VAL A 13 1.53 23.34 -6.82
C VAL A 13 1.88 24.67 -6.16
N GLU A 14 3.14 24.92 -5.77
CA GLU A 14 3.58 26.16 -5.11
C GLU A 14 3.23 27.44 -5.90
N ASN A 15 3.12 27.37 -7.22
CA ASN A 15 2.79 28.48 -8.09
C ASN A 15 1.34 28.46 -8.60
N ILE A 16 0.52 27.51 -8.15
CA ILE A 16 -0.89 27.40 -8.53
C ILE A 16 -1.70 28.02 -7.40
N LEU A 17 -2.32 29.17 -7.66
CA LEU A 17 -3.32 29.75 -6.78
C LEU A 17 -4.57 28.85 -6.87
N ILE A 18 -4.76 28.01 -5.85
CA ILE A 18 -6.00 27.25 -5.70
C ILE A 18 -7.09 28.22 -5.24
N PRO A 19 -8.13 28.48 -6.02
CA PRO A 19 -9.23 29.34 -5.61
C PRO A 19 -9.85 28.84 -4.31
N SER A 20 -10.29 29.74 -3.44
CA SER A 20 -10.93 29.40 -2.15
C SER A 20 -12.24 28.60 -2.30
N GLU A 21 -12.73 28.45 -3.52
CA GLU A 21 -13.97 27.74 -3.87
C GLU A 21 -13.70 26.27 -4.29
N GLU A 22 -12.44 25.82 -4.33
CA GLU A 22 -12.10 24.44 -4.66
C GLU A 22 -12.24 23.53 -3.44
N THR A 23 -12.87 22.39 -3.67
CA THR A 23 -12.91 21.27 -2.71
C THR A 23 -11.91 20.20 -3.15
N ARG A 24 -10.92 19.93 -2.32
CA ARG A 24 -9.98 18.83 -2.54
C ARG A 24 -10.65 17.51 -2.15
N LEU A 25 -10.58 16.54 -3.05
CA LEU A 25 -11.01 15.16 -2.83
C LEU A 25 -9.82 14.24 -3.04
N ASP A 26 -9.45 13.51 -2.01
CA ASP A 26 -8.41 12.49 -2.09
C ASP A 26 -9.03 11.15 -2.48
N LEU A 27 -8.51 10.53 -3.55
CA LEU A 27 -8.97 9.24 -4.04
C LEU A 27 -7.92 8.17 -3.70
N TYR A 28 -8.31 7.23 -2.86
CA TYR A 28 -7.47 6.09 -2.45
C TYR A 28 -7.75 4.87 -3.31
N PRO A 29 -6.86 3.85 -3.32
CA PRO A 29 -7.20 2.53 -3.82
C PRO A 29 -8.48 2.00 -3.17
N MET A 30 -9.22 1.14 -3.87
CA MET A 30 -10.43 0.51 -3.32
C MET A 30 -10.12 -0.19 -2.00
N ASP A 31 -10.97 -0.02 -1.01
CA ASP A 31 -10.92 -0.81 0.20
C ASP A 31 -11.51 -2.22 -0.03
N TYR A 32 -11.53 -3.04 1.03
CA TYR A 32 -12.03 -4.42 0.92
C TYR A 32 -13.53 -4.46 0.59
N GLU A 33 -14.33 -3.54 1.11
CA GLU A 33 -15.76 -3.46 0.83
C GLU A 33 -16.01 -3.10 -0.64
N GLU A 34 -15.34 -2.07 -1.15
CA GLU A 34 -15.42 -1.62 -2.54
C GLU A 34 -14.94 -2.71 -3.51
N PHE A 35 -13.85 -3.43 -3.15
CA PHE A 35 -13.40 -4.58 -3.90
C PHE A 35 -14.47 -5.68 -3.97
N ARG A 36 -15.17 -5.98 -2.86
CA ARG A 36 -16.26 -6.96 -2.86
C ARG A 36 -17.42 -6.50 -3.76
N TRP A 37 -17.73 -5.23 -3.76
CA TRP A 37 -18.75 -4.67 -4.68
C TRP A 37 -18.34 -4.84 -6.14
N ALA A 38 -17.10 -4.57 -6.48
CA ALA A 38 -16.56 -4.79 -7.83
C ALA A 38 -16.65 -6.27 -8.24
N MET A 39 -16.48 -7.20 -7.29
CA MET A 39 -16.68 -8.64 -7.48
C MET A 39 -18.16 -9.08 -7.56
N GLY A 40 -19.11 -8.14 -7.48
CA GLY A 40 -20.54 -8.41 -7.50
C GLY A 40 -21.13 -8.85 -6.15
N ASP A 41 -20.38 -8.75 -5.06
CA ASP A 41 -20.80 -9.17 -3.72
C ASP A 41 -21.08 -7.96 -2.82
N THR A 42 -22.35 -7.65 -2.66
CA THR A 42 -22.82 -6.58 -1.77
C THR A 42 -23.31 -7.10 -0.42
N ALA A 43 -23.32 -8.42 -0.20
CA ALA A 43 -23.91 -9.08 0.98
C ALA A 43 -22.88 -9.41 2.06
N THR A 44 -21.66 -9.77 1.67
CA THR A 44 -20.63 -10.25 2.62
C THR A 44 -20.29 -9.20 3.67
N PHE A 45 -20.08 -7.95 3.29
CA PHE A 45 -19.62 -6.94 4.24
C PHE A 45 -20.69 -6.58 5.29
N PRO A 46 -21.97 -6.34 4.94
CA PRO A 46 -23.02 -6.19 5.92
C PRO A 46 -23.18 -7.39 6.86
N LEU A 47 -22.99 -8.62 6.34
CA LEU A 47 -23.03 -9.83 7.15
C LEU A 47 -21.87 -9.87 8.16
N LEU A 48 -20.64 -9.60 7.72
CA LEU A 48 -19.47 -9.51 8.61
C LEU A 48 -19.69 -8.50 9.72
N LYS A 49 -20.26 -7.35 9.41
CA LYS A 49 -20.59 -6.30 10.38
C LYS A 49 -21.61 -6.79 11.41
N GLN A 50 -22.66 -7.49 11.00
CA GLN A 50 -23.65 -8.07 11.93
C GLN A 50 -22.99 -9.07 12.92
N PHE A 51 -22.09 -9.94 12.44
CA PHE A 51 -21.35 -10.88 13.30
C PHE A 51 -20.44 -10.15 14.28
N LEU A 52 -19.75 -9.10 13.82
CA LEU A 52 -18.89 -8.26 14.65
C LEU A 52 -19.69 -7.55 15.75
N ASP A 53 -20.81 -6.92 15.40
CA ASP A 53 -21.68 -6.20 16.32
C ASP A 53 -22.30 -7.15 17.38
N ALA A 54 -22.67 -8.35 16.94
CA ALA A 54 -23.17 -9.41 17.82
C ALA A 54 -22.06 -10.10 18.66
N LYS A 55 -20.79 -9.84 18.34
CA LYS A 55 -19.61 -10.50 18.96
C LYS A 55 -19.67 -12.02 18.92
N VAL A 56 -20.16 -12.57 17.80
CA VAL A 56 -20.22 -14.02 17.57
C VAL A 56 -19.28 -14.43 16.43
N PRO A 57 -18.70 -15.62 16.47
CA PRO A 57 -17.80 -16.10 15.41
C PRO A 57 -18.56 -16.41 14.13
N LEU A 58 -17.92 -16.16 12.97
CA LEU A 58 -18.46 -16.46 11.64
C LEU A 58 -18.75 -17.95 11.39
N GLY A 59 -18.20 -18.84 12.20
CA GLY A 59 -18.43 -20.28 12.05
C GLY A 59 -17.94 -20.83 10.71
N ALA A 60 -18.81 -21.52 9.99
CA ALA A 60 -18.47 -22.16 8.70
C ALA A 60 -18.05 -21.15 7.61
N ALA A 61 -18.57 -19.91 7.64
CA ALA A 61 -18.25 -18.88 6.68
C ALA A 61 -16.83 -18.26 6.85
N HIS A 62 -16.18 -18.51 7.99
CA HIS A 62 -14.89 -17.92 8.31
C HIS A 62 -13.81 -18.23 7.25
N ARG A 63 -13.73 -19.48 6.80
CA ARG A 63 -12.73 -19.91 5.81
C ARG A 63 -12.88 -19.17 4.48
N GLU A 64 -14.11 -19.02 4.03
CA GLU A 64 -14.41 -18.30 2.80
C GLU A 64 -14.11 -16.80 2.93
N ALA A 65 -14.51 -16.17 4.04
CA ALA A 65 -14.21 -14.79 4.33
C ALA A 65 -12.69 -14.53 4.33
N MET A 66 -11.90 -15.38 4.96
CA MET A 66 -10.43 -15.27 4.96
C MET A 66 -9.83 -15.49 3.58
N ARG A 67 -10.35 -16.41 2.78
CA ARG A 67 -9.90 -16.58 1.39
C ARG A 67 -10.17 -15.34 0.55
N ASN A 68 -11.35 -14.76 0.68
CA ASN A 68 -11.73 -13.53 -0.02
C ASN A 68 -10.88 -12.33 0.39
N LEU A 69 -10.56 -12.22 1.68
CA LEU A 69 -9.64 -11.19 2.18
C LEU A 69 -8.23 -11.37 1.59
N ARG A 70 -7.70 -12.59 1.58
CA ARG A 70 -6.40 -12.87 0.93
C ARG A 70 -6.42 -12.54 -0.56
N LEU A 71 -7.51 -12.85 -1.25
CA LEU A 71 -7.65 -12.49 -2.66
C LEU A 71 -7.57 -10.97 -2.85
N TYR A 72 -8.28 -10.20 -2.02
CA TYR A 72 -8.16 -8.74 -2.02
C TYR A 72 -6.72 -8.28 -1.77
N MET A 73 -6.04 -8.85 -0.77
CA MET A 73 -4.65 -8.50 -0.48
C MET A 73 -3.72 -8.79 -1.67
N LEU A 74 -3.99 -9.82 -2.46
CA LEU A 74 -3.18 -10.18 -3.64
C LEU A 74 -3.49 -9.32 -4.86
N VAL A 75 -4.75 -9.05 -5.15
CA VAL A 75 -5.18 -8.21 -6.28
C VAL A 75 -4.92 -6.75 -5.98
N GLY A 76 -5.22 -6.31 -4.75
CA GLY A 76 -5.20 -4.92 -4.33
C GLY A 76 -6.46 -4.17 -4.67
N GLY A 77 -6.44 -2.86 -4.39
CA GLY A 77 -7.53 -1.94 -4.66
C GLY A 77 -7.30 -1.03 -5.87
N MET A 78 -6.23 -1.24 -6.65
CA MET A 78 -6.00 -0.45 -7.85
C MET A 78 -7.01 -0.82 -8.94
N PRO A 79 -7.85 0.14 -9.44
CA PRO A 79 -8.95 -0.18 -10.37
C PRO A 79 -8.51 -0.94 -11.61
N GLN A 80 -7.34 -0.62 -12.17
CA GLN A 80 -6.79 -1.33 -13.33
C GLN A 80 -6.48 -2.79 -13.01
N ALA A 81 -5.89 -3.07 -11.85
CA ALA A 81 -5.58 -4.42 -11.42
C ALA A 81 -6.85 -5.23 -11.10
N VAL A 82 -7.85 -4.59 -10.49
CA VAL A 82 -9.16 -5.20 -10.22
C VAL A 82 -9.86 -5.57 -11.52
N ASN A 83 -9.91 -4.67 -12.52
CA ASN A 83 -10.50 -4.94 -13.82
C ASN A 83 -9.79 -6.10 -14.54
N GLU A 84 -8.45 -6.10 -14.58
CA GLU A 84 -7.70 -7.21 -15.20
C GLU A 84 -8.02 -8.56 -14.53
N TYR A 85 -8.16 -8.57 -13.20
CA TYR A 85 -8.55 -9.77 -12.47
C TYR A 85 -9.98 -10.21 -12.81
N LEU A 86 -10.94 -9.28 -12.87
CA LEU A 86 -12.33 -9.57 -13.23
C LEU A 86 -12.44 -10.16 -14.64
N ASP A 87 -11.69 -9.63 -15.59
CA ASP A 87 -11.73 -10.04 -16.99
C ASP A 87 -11.05 -11.40 -17.23
N THR A 88 -9.98 -11.70 -16.49
CA THR A 88 -9.12 -12.86 -16.79
C THR A 88 -9.12 -13.94 -15.72
N ASN A 89 -9.53 -13.62 -14.50
CA ASN A 89 -9.38 -14.49 -13.31
C ASN A 89 -7.95 -15.06 -13.16
N ASN A 90 -6.94 -14.26 -13.50
CA ASN A 90 -5.55 -14.68 -13.57
C ASN A 90 -4.63 -13.71 -12.83
N LEU A 91 -4.06 -14.17 -11.70
CA LEU A 91 -3.22 -13.35 -10.84
C LEU A 91 -1.88 -12.97 -11.49
N SER A 92 -1.31 -13.78 -12.36
CA SER A 92 -0.08 -13.40 -13.09
C SER A 92 -0.33 -12.28 -14.09
N LYS A 93 -1.49 -12.23 -14.74
CA LYS A 93 -1.86 -11.11 -15.62
C LYS A 93 -2.11 -9.85 -14.80
N THR A 94 -2.80 -9.99 -13.68
CA THR A 94 -2.99 -8.89 -12.71
C THR A 94 -1.65 -8.37 -12.19
N ASP A 95 -0.66 -9.26 -11.95
CA ASP A 95 0.70 -8.87 -11.56
C ASP A 95 1.38 -8.00 -12.63
N ALA A 96 1.21 -8.33 -13.91
CA ALA A 96 1.78 -7.52 -14.99
C ALA A 96 1.25 -6.07 -14.96
N VAL A 97 -0.05 -5.89 -14.78
CA VAL A 97 -0.66 -4.55 -14.62
C VAL A 97 -0.12 -3.82 -13.37
N LYS A 98 0.02 -4.52 -12.26
CA LYS A 98 0.59 -3.93 -11.04
C LYS A 98 2.05 -3.51 -11.21
N ARG A 99 2.83 -4.27 -11.98
CA ARG A 99 4.21 -3.90 -12.34
C ARG A 99 4.26 -2.59 -13.13
N GLU A 100 3.41 -2.43 -14.13
CA GLU A 100 3.30 -1.18 -14.87
C GLU A 100 2.96 0.01 -13.95
N ILE A 101 2.04 -0.17 -12.99
CA ILE A 101 1.70 0.87 -11.99
C ILE A 101 2.92 1.20 -11.12
N ILE A 102 3.66 0.20 -10.65
CA ILE A 102 4.86 0.41 -9.83
C ILE A 102 5.94 1.16 -10.63
N GLU A 103 6.14 0.82 -11.91
CA GLU A 103 7.09 1.54 -12.78
C GLU A 103 6.72 3.02 -12.91
N LEU A 104 5.43 3.34 -13.09
CA LEU A 104 4.96 4.73 -13.11
C LEU A 104 5.24 5.45 -11.79
N TYR A 105 5.05 4.79 -10.63
CA TYR A 105 5.36 5.36 -9.33
C TYR A 105 6.86 5.59 -9.14
N LEU A 106 7.70 4.65 -9.59
CA LEU A 106 9.15 4.83 -9.56
C LEU A 106 9.61 6.00 -10.42
N ASP A 107 8.99 6.18 -11.58
CA ASP A 107 9.27 7.34 -12.45
C ASP A 107 8.81 8.65 -11.80
N ASP A 108 7.68 8.65 -11.14
CA ASP A 108 7.19 9.81 -10.38
C ASP A 108 8.12 10.14 -9.20
N PHE A 109 8.59 9.16 -8.46
CA PHE A 109 9.59 9.35 -7.40
C PHE A 109 10.92 9.88 -7.94
N ARG A 110 11.36 9.49 -9.13
CA ARG A 110 12.56 10.04 -9.79
C ARG A 110 12.37 11.50 -10.23
N LYS A 111 11.14 11.92 -10.56
CA LYS A 111 10.81 13.33 -10.83
C LYS A 111 10.87 14.18 -9.55
N ILE A 112 10.38 13.64 -8.44
CA ILE A 112 10.40 14.29 -7.12
C ILE A 112 11.82 14.42 -6.60
N ASP A 113 12.58 13.34 -6.61
CA ASP A 113 13.97 13.29 -6.15
C ASP A 113 14.88 12.72 -7.24
N LYS A 114 15.54 13.63 -7.97
CA LYS A 114 16.49 13.31 -9.05
C LYS A 114 17.68 12.48 -8.59
N THR A 115 17.94 12.40 -7.29
CA THR A 115 19.01 11.55 -6.73
C THR A 115 18.60 10.08 -6.61
N GLY A 116 17.31 9.77 -6.82
CA GLY A 116 16.74 8.43 -6.80
C GLY A 116 16.56 7.83 -5.40
N ARG A 117 16.69 8.62 -4.33
CA ARG A 117 16.52 8.13 -2.94
C ARG A 117 15.07 7.70 -2.68
N ALA A 118 14.09 8.50 -3.13
CA ALA A 118 12.68 8.18 -2.97
C ALA A 118 12.34 6.82 -3.60
N ALA A 119 12.81 6.56 -4.81
CA ALA A 119 12.61 5.27 -5.49
C ALA A 119 13.25 4.12 -4.70
N LYS A 120 14.51 4.25 -4.25
CA LYS A 120 15.21 3.24 -3.44
C LYS A 120 14.49 2.94 -2.13
N LEU A 121 14.01 3.98 -1.44
CA LEU A 121 13.25 3.83 -0.20
C LEU A 121 11.94 3.09 -0.44
N PHE A 122 11.23 3.41 -1.51
CA PHE A 122 10.00 2.73 -1.89
C PHE A 122 10.24 1.25 -2.21
N GLU A 123 11.22 0.93 -3.07
CA GLU A 123 11.57 -0.44 -3.45
C GLU A 123 11.98 -1.31 -2.25
N SER A 124 12.56 -0.71 -1.22
CA SER A 124 13.02 -1.43 -0.04
C SER A 124 11.94 -1.69 1.03
N ILE A 125 10.73 -1.15 0.87
CA ILE A 125 9.66 -1.31 1.87
C ILE A 125 9.40 -2.79 2.23
N PRO A 126 9.26 -3.73 1.28
CA PRO A 126 9.02 -5.13 1.64
C PRO A 126 10.17 -5.74 2.45
N SER A 127 11.40 -5.48 2.07
CA SER A 127 12.57 -6.02 2.78
C SER A 127 12.71 -5.44 4.19
N GLU A 128 12.41 -4.16 4.38
CA GLU A 128 12.44 -3.51 5.70
C GLU A 128 11.32 -4.01 6.62
N LEU A 129 10.12 -4.25 6.09
CA LEU A 129 9.02 -4.84 6.86
C LEU A 129 9.33 -6.29 7.26
N ASN A 130 10.01 -7.05 6.40
CA ASN A 130 10.40 -8.43 6.68
C ASN A 130 11.50 -8.57 7.75
N LYS A 131 12.29 -7.52 8.02
CA LYS A 131 13.35 -7.55 9.05
C LYS A 131 12.84 -7.62 10.48
N ASN A 132 11.54 -7.60 10.73
CA ASN A 132 10.94 -7.55 12.06
C ASN A 132 11.51 -6.42 12.94
N SER A 133 11.96 -5.34 12.32
CA SER A 133 12.46 -4.16 13.01
C SER A 133 11.29 -3.31 13.51
N ALA A 134 11.46 -2.70 14.68
CA ALA A 134 10.45 -1.80 15.24
C ALA A 134 10.28 -0.50 14.42
N ARG A 135 11.25 -0.15 13.57
CA ARG A 135 11.22 1.02 12.69
C ARG A 135 11.83 0.73 11.33
N TYR A 136 11.51 1.55 10.34
CA TYR A 136 12.18 1.56 9.04
C TYR A 136 13.63 2.03 9.21
N GLN A 137 14.58 1.26 8.67
CA GLN A 137 16.01 1.54 8.85
C GLN A 137 16.59 2.19 7.59
N VAL A 138 16.50 3.51 7.50
CA VAL A 138 17.07 4.27 6.36
C VAL A 138 18.53 3.95 6.12
N ALA A 139 19.31 3.70 7.18
CA ALA A 139 20.74 3.41 7.09
C ALA A 139 21.08 2.08 6.37
N SER A 140 20.10 1.16 6.25
CA SER A 140 20.30 -0.08 5.49
C SER A 140 20.07 0.10 3.99
N VAL A 141 19.43 1.21 3.60
CA VAL A 141 19.02 1.50 2.21
C VAL A 141 19.88 2.59 1.58
N LEU A 142 20.23 3.63 2.36
CA LEU A 142 20.98 4.79 1.91
C LEU A 142 22.28 4.93 2.69
N ASP A 143 23.35 5.29 1.99
CA ASP A 143 24.63 5.68 2.58
C ASP A 143 24.53 7.02 3.35
N ASP A 144 25.63 7.43 4.00
CA ASP A 144 25.67 8.67 4.78
C ASP A 144 25.38 9.93 3.94
N ALA A 145 25.78 9.94 2.69
CA ALA A 145 25.54 11.04 1.77
C ALA A 145 24.04 11.10 1.39
N GLY A 146 23.43 9.94 1.11
CA GLY A 146 22.02 9.83 0.77
C GLY A 146 21.08 10.16 1.92
N ARG A 147 21.52 10.06 3.17
CA ARG A 147 20.72 10.42 4.36
C ARG A 147 20.67 11.91 4.66
N LYS A 148 21.55 12.71 4.05
CA LYS A 148 21.54 14.17 4.25
C LYS A 148 20.29 14.80 3.63
N ASN A 149 19.65 15.68 4.38
CA ASN A 149 18.44 16.41 3.95
C ASN A 149 17.29 15.49 3.49
N LEU A 150 17.12 14.36 4.15
CA LEU A 150 16.14 13.35 3.77
C LEU A 150 14.69 13.74 4.10
N MET A 151 14.48 14.61 5.10
CA MET A 151 13.13 14.99 5.57
C MET A 151 12.23 15.53 4.46
N GLY A 152 12.77 16.32 3.53
CA GLY A 152 12.01 16.82 2.38
C GLY A 152 11.55 15.68 1.45
N VAL A 153 12.41 14.69 1.23
CA VAL A 153 12.08 13.51 0.39
C VAL A 153 10.99 12.67 1.05
N LEU A 154 11.08 12.44 2.36
CA LEU A 154 10.06 11.70 3.11
C LEU A 154 8.72 12.45 3.13
N ALA A 155 8.74 13.79 3.25
CA ALA A 155 7.54 14.61 3.16
C ALA A 155 6.89 14.50 1.77
N ASP A 156 7.68 14.62 0.69
CA ASP A 156 7.19 14.46 -0.68
C ASP A 156 6.61 13.04 -0.91
N MET A 157 7.27 11.99 -0.38
CA MET A 157 6.76 10.61 -0.43
C MET A 157 5.43 10.45 0.31
N LYS A 158 5.29 11.06 1.48
CA LYS A 158 4.04 11.06 2.25
C LYS A 158 2.93 11.79 1.50
N ASP A 159 3.23 12.96 0.94
CA ASP A 159 2.27 13.78 0.19
C ASP A 159 1.87 13.12 -1.14
N SER A 160 2.64 12.16 -1.66
CA SER A 160 2.31 11.41 -2.88
C SER A 160 1.12 10.45 -2.71
N MET A 161 0.74 10.12 -1.47
CA MET A 161 -0.30 9.14 -1.12
C MET A 161 -0.03 7.69 -1.57
N VAL A 162 1.14 7.43 -2.16
CA VAL A 162 1.60 6.09 -2.59
C VAL A 162 2.14 5.28 -1.41
N VAL A 163 2.63 6.00 -0.38
CA VAL A 163 3.26 5.42 0.82
C VAL A 163 2.56 5.93 2.07
N ASN A 164 2.22 5.01 2.96
CA ASN A 164 1.67 5.30 4.27
C ASN A 164 2.76 5.24 5.33
N PHE A 165 2.77 6.21 6.25
CA PHE A 165 3.68 6.27 7.39
C PHE A 165 2.93 5.98 8.68
N ALA A 166 3.41 5.01 9.45
CA ALA A 166 2.95 4.74 10.80
C ALA A 166 4.03 5.19 11.79
N TYR A 167 3.75 6.25 12.54
CA TYR A 167 4.66 6.80 13.53
C TYR A 167 4.48 6.14 14.90
N HIS A 168 5.57 6.03 15.64
CA HIS A 168 5.51 5.58 17.02
C HIS A 168 4.87 6.66 17.90
N ALA A 169 3.95 6.27 18.78
CA ALA A 169 3.35 7.13 19.79
C ALA A 169 3.72 6.64 21.18
N ASN A 170 4.29 7.50 22.01
CA ASN A 170 4.73 7.16 23.37
C ASN A 170 3.58 7.06 24.36
N ASP A 171 2.46 7.76 24.14
CA ASP A 171 1.28 7.73 24.99
C ASP A 171 0.00 7.70 24.15
N PRO A 172 -0.78 6.60 24.20
CA PRO A 172 -2.03 6.48 23.45
C PRO A 172 -3.20 7.28 24.08
N ASN A 173 -3.05 7.78 25.30
CA ASN A 173 -4.12 8.49 26.03
C ASN A 173 -4.16 10.00 25.76
N VAL A 174 -3.13 10.54 25.11
CA VAL A 174 -3.02 11.96 24.77
C VAL A 174 -3.05 12.09 23.25
N GLY A 175 -3.41 13.26 22.74
CA GLY A 175 -3.46 13.50 21.28
C GLY A 175 -2.16 13.07 20.58
N PHE A 176 -2.27 12.17 19.60
CA PHE A 176 -1.12 11.55 18.91
C PHE A 176 -0.11 12.54 18.35
N SER A 177 -0.57 13.73 17.94
CA SER A 177 0.29 14.79 17.41
C SER A 177 1.31 15.36 18.41
N LEU A 178 1.05 15.21 19.71
CA LEU A 178 1.95 15.70 20.78
C LEU A 178 3.03 14.67 21.16
N HIS A 179 2.85 13.41 20.79
CA HIS A 179 3.69 12.29 21.24
C HIS A 179 4.16 11.40 20.07
N SER A 180 3.98 11.85 18.82
CA SER A 180 4.55 11.16 17.65
C SER A 180 6.05 11.44 17.55
N ASP A 181 6.83 10.37 17.44
CA ASP A 181 8.25 10.45 17.15
C ASP A 181 8.45 10.35 15.63
N GLU A 182 8.77 11.48 14.99
CA GLU A 182 8.95 11.55 13.54
C GLU A 182 10.18 10.79 13.05
N ASP A 183 11.13 10.47 13.94
CA ASP A 183 12.31 9.66 13.62
C ASP A 183 12.06 8.16 13.80
N TYR A 184 10.88 7.79 14.32
CA TYR A 184 10.53 6.42 14.61
C TYR A 184 9.24 6.00 13.90
N TYR A 185 9.38 5.55 12.66
CA TYR A 185 8.26 5.22 11.79
C TYR A 185 8.46 3.90 11.04
N LYS A 186 7.38 3.33 10.57
CA LYS A 186 7.35 2.31 9.50
C LYS A 186 6.71 2.89 8.25
N MET A 187 7.17 2.43 7.09
CA MET A 187 6.56 2.74 5.80
C MET A 187 5.82 1.51 5.27
N PHE A 188 4.68 1.75 4.67
CA PHE A 188 3.85 0.75 4.01
C PHE A 188 3.48 1.26 2.62
N VAL A 189 3.41 0.36 1.64
CA VAL A 189 2.82 0.70 0.34
C VAL A 189 1.33 0.98 0.54
N GLY A 190 0.79 1.99 -0.14
CA GLY A 190 -0.61 2.40 0.00
C GLY A 190 -1.63 1.37 -0.48
N ASP A 191 -1.18 0.35 -1.21
CA ASP A 191 -2.00 -0.75 -1.74
C ASP A 191 -1.36 -2.10 -1.46
N THR A 192 -2.16 -3.07 -0.97
CA THR A 192 -1.67 -4.40 -0.60
C THR A 192 -1.25 -5.24 -1.80
N GLY A 193 -1.95 -5.13 -2.93
CA GLY A 193 -1.60 -5.84 -4.16
C GLY A 193 -0.28 -5.35 -4.75
N LEU A 194 -0.05 -4.04 -4.74
CA LEU A 194 1.23 -3.45 -5.14
C LEU A 194 2.36 -3.88 -4.20
N PHE A 195 2.09 -3.96 -2.89
CA PHE A 195 3.06 -4.47 -1.92
C PHE A 195 3.51 -5.89 -2.25
N VAL A 196 2.57 -6.79 -2.55
CA VAL A 196 2.89 -8.19 -2.92
C VAL A 196 3.73 -8.23 -4.20
N THR A 197 3.37 -7.47 -5.23
CA THR A 197 4.15 -7.40 -6.47
C THR A 197 5.55 -6.84 -6.22
N LEU A 198 5.68 -5.80 -5.40
CA LEU A 198 6.96 -5.22 -5.02
C LEU A 198 7.85 -6.19 -4.23
N ALA A 199 7.25 -7.07 -3.41
CA ALA A 199 7.99 -8.11 -2.69
C ALA A 199 8.64 -9.17 -3.60
N PHE A 200 8.16 -9.30 -4.85
CA PHE A 200 8.71 -10.18 -5.89
C PHE A 200 9.31 -9.39 -7.06
N TRP A 201 9.71 -8.13 -6.82
CA TRP A 201 10.17 -7.21 -7.85
C TRP A 201 11.46 -7.65 -8.57
N ASP A 202 12.28 -8.44 -7.91
CA ASP A 202 13.52 -9.03 -8.44
C ASP A 202 13.29 -10.06 -9.55
N LYS A 203 12.04 -10.45 -9.81
CA LYS A 203 11.64 -11.38 -10.87
C LYS A 203 10.97 -10.62 -12.01
N ASP A 204 11.17 -11.07 -13.24
CA ASP A 204 10.52 -10.47 -14.42
C ASP A 204 8.99 -10.61 -14.37
N TYR A 205 8.51 -11.67 -13.71
CA TYR A 205 7.08 -11.92 -13.46
C TYR A 205 6.90 -12.83 -12.24
N THR A 206 5.70 -12.81 -11.68
CA THR A 206 5.32 -13.70 -10.58
C THR A 206 4.40 -14.81 -11.09
N GLU A 207 4.82 -16.07 -10.91
CA GLU A 207 4.05 -17.23 -11.36
C GLU A 207 2.76 -17.41 -10.54
N ASN A 208 1.70 -17.93 -11.21
CA ASN A 208 0.43 -18.27 -10.52
C ASN A 208 0.63 -19.22 -9.34
N THR A 209 1.60 -20.12 -9.41
CA THR A 209 1.92 -21.09 -8.33
C THR A 209 2.33 -20.40 -7.03
N ILE A 210 2.97 -19.21 -7.10
CA ILE A 210 3.30 -18.39 -5.92
C ILE A 210 2.00 -17.80 -5.35
N TYR A 211 1.16 -17.25 -6.20
CA TYR A 211 -0.14 -16.70 -5.79
C TYR A 211 -1.07 -17.76 -5.19
N GLU A 212 -1.11 -18.97 -5.74
CA GLU A 212 -1.87 -20.08 -5.17
C GLU A 212 -1.40 -20.43 -3.74
N LYS A 213 -0.10 -20.40 -3.50
CA LYS A 213 0.45 -20.58 -2.14
C LYS A 213 0.03 -19.47 -1.19
N LEU A 214 0.05 -18.21 -1.64
CA LEU A 214 -0.37 -17.05 -0.85
C LEU A 214 -1.88 -17.09 -0.55
N LEU A 215 -2.70 -17.61 -1.46
CA LEU A 215 -4.13 -17.82 -1.24
C LEU A 215 -4.43 -18.98 -0.28
N SER A 216 -3.48 -19.90 -0.09
CA SER A 216 -3.71 -21.10 0.71
C SER A 216 -3.75 -20.80 2.21
N ASP A 217 -4.42 -21.70 2.97
CA ASP A 217 -4.41 -21.64 4.45
C ASP A 217 -3.09 -22.13 5.06
N LYS A 218 -2.11 -22.53 4.22
CA LYS A 218 -0.83 -23.12 4.63
C LYS A 218 0.33 -22.20 4.25
N LEU A 219 0.24 -20.92 4.61
CA LEU A 219 1.39 -20.01 4.49
C LEU A 219 2.51 -20.46 5.43
N SER A 220 3.74 -20.52 4.91
CA SER A 220 4.92 -20.65 5.77
C SER A 220 5.06 -19.39 6.63
N SER A 221 5.62 -19.52 7.83
CA SER A 221 5.87 -18.40 8.74
C SER A 221 6.63 -17.26 8.07
N ASP A 222 7.54 -17.59 7.16
CA ASP A 222 8.41 -16.63 6.48
C ASP A 222 7.67 -15.78 5.43
N MET A 223 6.64 -16.35 4.78
CA MET A 223 5.79 -15.62 3.82
C MET A 223 4.64 -14.88 4.51
N GLY A 224 4.17 -15.38 5.64
CA GLY A 224 3.02 -14.81 6.36
C GLY A 224 3.35 -13.57 7.18
N TYR A 225 4.64 -13.32 7.47
CA TYR A 225 5.01 -12.22 8.34
C TYR A 225 4.96 -10.84 7.65
N ALA A 226 5.29 -10.78 6.38
CA ALA A 226 5.23 -9.54 5.59
C ALA A 226 3.82 -9.29 5.02
N TYR A 227 3.00 -10.31 4.99
CA TYR A 227 1.66 -10.35 4.42
C TYR A 227 0.59 -10.24 5.54
#